data_7e2a166634baaee71f759612eae33fa9
#
_entry.id   7e2a166634baaee71f759612eae33fa9
#
_cell.length_a   1.000
_cell.length_b   1.000
_cell.length_c   1.000
_cell.angle_alpha   90.00
_cell.angle_beta   90.00
_cell.angle_gamma   90.00
#
_symmetry.space_group_name_H-M   'P 1'
#
loop_
_entity.id
_entity.type
_entity.pdbx_description
1 polymer ?
#
loop_
_entity_poly.entity_id
_entity_poly.type
_entity_poly.pdbx_seq_one_letter_code
_entity_poly.pdbx_strand_id
1 'polypeptide(L)'
;MRVHPAWWHFVGAIVTCCFFIVGGFACEVAKTNARALGLILMMFGAAGFAQTALRRRFISWSLTSERVIENKGILARHRREMELADVRSVDVERRFMQRAMGLGNIIIASAASADYAIRLYDVPDPEGVAETLRRARLRRLA
;
A
#
# COMPACT_ATOMS: atom_id res chain seq x y z
N MET A 1 3.33 14.19 8.62
CA MET A 1 3.30 13.82 7.19
C MET A 1 2.44 12.57 7.03
N ARG A 2 1.53 12.53 6.04
CA ARG A 2 0.75 11.31 5.74
C ARG A 2 1.30 10.68 4.48
N VAL A 3 1.54 9.38 4.53
CA VAL A 3 2.05 8.58 3.42
C VAL A 3 0.99 7.53 3.05
N HIS A 4 0.72 7.41 1.77
CA HIS A 4 -0.18 6.39 1.24
C HIS A 4 0.61 5.47 0.29
N PRO A 5 0.22 4.19 0.17
CA PRO A 5 0.85 3.30 -0.80
C PRO A 5 0.63 3.82 -2.23
N ALA A 6 1.64 3.67 -3.07
CA ALA A 6 1.53 4.00 -4.49
C ALA A 6 0.50 3.11 -5.19
N TRP A 7 -0.12 3.59 -6.27
CA TRP A 7 -1.06 2.81 -7.08
C TRP A 7 -0.44 1.52 -7.61
N TRP A 8 0.87 1.55 -7.79
CA TRP A 8 1.63 0.42 -8.28
C TRP A 8 1.52 -0.84 -7.40
N HIS A 9 1.34 -0.67 -6.11
CA HIS A 9 1.08 -1.79 -5.19
C HIS A 9 -0.15 -2.63 -5.61
N PHE A 10 -1.09 -2.01 -6.30
CA PHE A 10 -2.35 -2.61 -6.74
C PHE A 10 -2.40 -2.93 -8.23
N VAL A 11 -1.31 -2.74 -8.98
CA VAL A 11 -1.29 -2.92 -10.45
C VAL A 11 -1.72 -4.31 -10.85
N GLY A 12 -1.26 -5.36 -10.18
CA GLY A 12 -1.69 -6.73 -10.47
C GLY A 12 -3.21 -6.89 -10.39
N ALA A 13 -3.81 -6.38 -9.33
CA ALA A 13 -5.27 -6.41 -9.15
C ALA A 13 -5.99 -5.58 -10.21
N ILE A 14 -5.46 -4.39 -10.53
CA ILE A 14 -6.03 -3.50 -11.55
C ILE A 14 -6.00 -4.15 -12.92
N VAL A 15 -4.87 -4.75 -13.33
CA VAL A 15 -4.73 -5.45 -14.61
C VAL A 15 -5.72 -6.61 -14.70
N THR A 16 -5.87 -7.40 -13.64
CA THR A 16 -6.84 -8.49 -13.59
C THR A 16 -8.27 -7.97 -13.74
N CYS A 17 -8.63 -6.90 -13.04
CA CYS A 17 -9.95 -6.28 -13.16
C CYS A 17 -10.21 -5.76 -14.58
N CYS A 18 -9.22 -5.10 -15.20
CA CYS A 18 -9.32 -4.63 -16.58
C CYS A 18 -9.50 -5.79 -17.56
N PHE A 19 -8.79 -6.90 -17.36
CA PHE A 19 -8.93 -8.10 -18.19
C PHE A 19 -10.36 -8.67 -18.13
N PHE A 20 -10.97 -8.74 -16.95
CA PHE A 20 -12.35 -9.19 -16.80
C PHE A 20 -13.35 -8.24 -17.45
N ILE A 21 -13.15 -6.93 -17.32
CA ILE A 21 -14.03 -5.93 -17.93
C ILE A 21 -13.96 -6.00 -19.45
N VAL A 22 -12.75 -6.04 -20.01
CA VAL A 22 -12.54 -6.11 -21.46
C VAL A 22 -13.05 -7.43 -22.04
N GLY A 23 -12.79 -8.56 -21.36
CA GLY A 23 -13.29 -9.87 -21.77
C GLY A 23 -14.82 -9.95 -21.73
N GLY A 24 -15.43 -9.38 -20.68
CA GLY A 24 -16.89 -9.29 -20.58
C GLY A 24 -17.48 -8.41 -21.71
N PHE A 25 -16.87 -7.28 -21.99
CA PHE A 25 -17.28 -6.39 -23.07
C PHE A 25 -17.17 -7.06 -24.47
N ALA A 26 -16.08 -7.80 -24.70
CA ALA A 26 -15.91 -8.55 -25.93
C ALA A 26 -17.01 -9.60 -26.16
N CYS A 27 -17.47 -10.27 -25.09
CA CYS A 27 -18.60 -11.21 -25.15
C CYS A 27 -19.92 -10.51 -25.54
N GLU A 28 -20.12 -9.29 -25.05
CA GLU A 28 -21.31 -8.49 -25.42
C GLU A 28 -21.30 -8.08 -26.91
N VAL A 29 -20.17 -7.59 -27.40
CA VAL A 29 -20.00 -7.15 -28.78
C VAL A 29 -20.13 -8.30 -29.77
N ALA A 30 -19.63 -9.47 -29.43
CA ALA A 30 -19.67 -10.66 -30.23
C ALA A 30 -21.10 -11.25 -30.40
N LYS A 31 -22.12 -10.68 -29.73
CA LYS A 31 -23.54 -11.14 -29.77
C LYS A 31 -23.69 -12.64 -29.54
N THR A 32 -22.81 -13.24 -28.76
CA THR A 32 -22.76 -14.67 -28.47
C THR A 32 -23.87 -15.03 -27.48
N ASN A 33 -24.31 -16.29 -27.46
CA ASN A 33 -25.23 -16.81 -26.41
C ASN A 33 -24.68 -16.69 -24.98
N ALA A 34 -23.47 -16.18 -24.83
CA ALA A 34 -22.76 -15.99 -23.55
C ALA A 34 -22.90 -14.55 -22.97
N ARG A 35 -23.91 -13.77 -23.37
CA ARG A 35 -24.13 -12.42 -22.83
C ARG A 35 -24.22 -12.37 -21.31
N ALA A 36 -24.95 -13.32 -20.73
CA ALA A 36 -25.03 -13.40 -19.27
C ALA A 36 -23.65 -13.60 -18.61
N LEU A 37 -22.78 -14.40 -19.22
CA LEU A 37 -21.41 -14.58 -18.76
C LEU A 37 -20.59 -13.29 -18.89
N GLY A 38 -20.75 -12.55 -19.99
CA GLY A 38 -20.10 -11.25 -20.20
C GLY A 38 -20.46 -10.25 -19.12
N LEU A 39 -21.75 -10.12 -18.78
CA LEU A 39 -22.23 -9.25 -17.72
C LEU A 39 -21.66 -9.65 -16.34
N ILE A 40 -21.64 -10.94 -16.04
CA ILE A 40 -21.07 -11.46 -14.80
C ILE A 40 -19.59 -11.08 -14.69
N LEU A 41 -18.80 -11.30 -15.75
CA LEU A 41 -17.39 -10.95 -15.78
C LEU A 41 -17.16 -9.44 -15.56
N MET A 42 -17.96 -8.59 -16.21
CA MET A 42 -17.89 -7.14 -16.03
C MET A 42 -18.20 -6.74 -14.57
N MET A 43 -19.23 -7.33 -13.96
CA MET A 43 -19.56 -7.08 -12.55
C MET A 43 -18.43 -7.49 -11.61
N PHE A 44 -17.81 -8.64 -11.83
CA PHE A 44 -16.66 -9.08 -11.05
C PHE A 44 -15.45 -8.14 -11.20
N GLY A 45 -15.17 -7.72 -12.42
CA GLY A 45 -14.12 -6.74 -12.71
C GLY A 45 -14.36 -5.41 -11.99
N ALA A 46 -15.58 -4.88 -12.11
CA ALA A 46 -15.97 -3.63 -11.47
C ALA A 46 -15.93 -3.72 -9.93
N ALA A 47 -16.43 -4.80 -9.34
CA ALA A 47 -16.40 -5.05 -7.90
C ALA A 47 -14.95 -5.15 -7.37
N GLY A 48 -14.08 -5.87 -8.08
CA GLY A 48 -12.65 -5.98 -7.76
C GLY A 48 -11.93 -4.64 -7.81
N PHE A 49 -12.23 -3.83 -8.82
CA PHE A 49 -11.68 -2.49 -8.94
C PHE A 49 -12.12 -1.58 -7.78
N ALA A 50 -13.42 -1.57 -7.48
CA ALA A 50 -13.97 -0.82 -6.34
C ALA A 50 -13.34 -1.26 -5.01
N GLN A 51 -13.19 -2.57 -4.78
CA GLN A 51 -12.53 -3.10 -3.59
C GLN A 51 -11.06 -2.64 -3.50
N THR A 52 -10.34 -2.65 -4.61
CA THR A 52 -8.93 -2.22 -4.66
C THR A 52 -8.80 -0.72 -4.35
N ALA A 53 -9.65 0.11 -4.93
CA ALA A 53 -9.70 1.54 -4.67
C ALA A 53 -10.04 1.83 -3.19
N LEU A 54 -10.97 1.07 -2.63
CA LEU A 54 -11.34 1.16 -1.22
C LEU A 54 -10.17 0.79 -0.31
N ARG A 55 -9.52 -0.34 -0.55
CA ARG A 55 -8.35 -0.80 0.24
C ARG A 55 -7.25 0.26 0.30
N ARG A 56 -6.97 0.92 -0.82
CA ARG A 56 -5.97 2.00 -0.85
C ARG A 56 -6.32 3.16 0.08
N ARG A 57 -7.61 3.51 0.19
CA ARG A 57 -8.07 4.61 1.06
C ARG A 57 -7.95 4.29 2.56
N PHE A 58 -7.99 3.02 2.92
CA PHE A 58 -7.96 2.55 4.30
C PHE A 58 -6.56 2.15 4.81
N ILE A 59 -5.54 2.23 3.95
CA ILE A 59 -4.15 2.06 4.35
C ILE A 59 -3.51 3.44 4.37
N SER A 60 -3.13 3.92 5.55
CA SER A 60 -2.41 5.17 5.70
C SER A 60 -1.38 5.08 6.81
N TRP A 61 -0.23 5.69 6.57
CA TRP A 61 0.80 5.87 7.58
C TRP A 61 0.91 7.34 7.91
N SER A 62 0.83 7.66 9.19
CA SER A 62 0.98 9.03 9.69
C SER A 62 2.30 9.13 10.45
N LEU A 63 3.20 9.92 9.90
CA LEU A 63 4.48 10.25 10.50
C LEU A 63 4.33 11.57 11.24
N THR A 64 4.41 11.51 12.56
CA THR A 64 4.41 12.67 13.44
C THR A 64 5.83 12.88 13.97
N SER A 65 6.13 14.03 14.53
CA SER A 65 7.43 14.31 15.17
C SER A 65 7.75 13.41 16.36
N GLU A 66 6.76 12.68 16.87
CA GLU A 66 6.87 11.86 18.07
C GLU A 66 6.63 10.38 17.82
N ARG A 67 5.75 10.04 16.88
CA ARG A 67 5.22 8.69 16.67
C ARG A 67 5.06 8.36 15.20
N VAL A 68 5.25 7.10 14.88
CA VAL A 68 4.82 6.47 13.62
C VAL A 68 3.52 5.75 13.90
N ILE A 69 2.46 6.12 13.17
CA ILE A 69 1.14 5.53 13.33
C ILE A 69 0.79 4.82 12.03
N GLU A 70 0.56 3.53 12.11
CA GLU A 70 0.04 2.71 11.03
C GLU A 70 -1.45 2.48 11.24
N ASN A 71 -2.26 2.92 10.28
CA ASN A 71 -3.68 2.63 10.25
C ASN A 71 -3.96 1.66 9.10
N LYS A 72 -4.43 0.47 9.42
CA LYS A 72 -4.85 -0.54 8.45
C LYS A 72 -6.24 -1.07 8.80
N GLY A 73 -7.06 -1.27 7.78
CA GLY A 73 -8.31 -2.01 7.86
C GLY A 73 -9.54 -1.23 7.46
N ILE A 74 -10.51 -1.96 6.87
CA ILE A 74 -11.81 -1.45 6.44
C ILE A 74 -12.85 -1.69 7.53
N LEU A 75 -12.98 -2.92 8.01
CA LEU A 75 -13.92 -3.32 9.07
C LEU A 75 -13.26 -3.42 10.45
N ALA A 76 -12.07 -4.02 10.51
CA ALA A 76 -11.28 -4.08 11.74
C ALA A 76 -10.16 -3.04 11.64
N ARG A 77 -10.26 -1.98 12.42
CA ARG A 77 -9.22 -0.95 12.51
C ARG A 77 -8.06 -1.50 13.33
N HIS A 78 -6.97 -1.82 12.65
CA HIS A 78 -5.70 -2.15 13.29
C HIS A 78 -4.85 -0.88 13.30
N ARG A 79 -4.67 -0.32 14.49
CA ARG A 79 -3.83 0.85 14.70
C ARG A 79 -2.59 0.38 15.46
N ARG A 80 -1.43 0.55 14.86
CA ARG A 80 -0.14 0.35 15.51
C ARG A 80 0.53 1.70 15.68
N GLU A 81 1.01 1.95 16.86
CA GLU A 81 1.78 3.15 17.18
C GLU A 81 3.15 2.74 17.68
N MET A 82 4.18 3.43 17.20
CA MET A 82 5.55 3.26 17.64
C MET A 82 6.13 4.64 17.94
N GLU A 83 6.67 4.83 19.10
CA GLU A 83 7.40 6.05 19.44
C GLU A 83 8.72 6.11 18.67
N LEU A 84 9.10 7.30 18.22
CA LEU A 84 10.37 7.48 17.50
C LEU A 84 11.59 7.20 18.40
N ALA A 85 11.42 7.31 19.71
CA ALA A 85 12.44 6.93 20.69
C ALA A 85 12.71 5.42 20.70
N ASP A 86 11.69 4.59 20.41
CA ASP A 86 11.78 3.14 20.40
C ASP A 86 12.23 2.57 19.04
N VAL A 87 12.51 3.41 18.06
CA VAL A 87 12.98 2.97 16.75
C VAL A 87 14.43 2.54 16.83
N ARG A 88 14.70 1.25 16.60
CA ARG A 88 16.05 0.68 16.57
C ARG A 88 16.72 0.89 15.22
N SER A 89 16.06 0.49 14.13
CA SER A 89 16.56 0.64 12.76
C SER A 89 15.46 1.09 11.81
N VAL A 90 15.90 1.77 10.75
CA VAL A 90 15.07 2.14 9.60
C VAL A 90 15.78 1.62 8.37
N ASP A 91 15.23 0.54 7.80
CA ASP A 91 15.79 -0.14 6.65
C ASP A 91 14.93 0.15 5.42
N VAL A 92 15.60 0.39 4.28
CA VAL A 92 14.95 0.63 3.00
C VAL A 92 15.23 -0.56 2.08
N GLU A 93 14.17 -1.26 1.70
CA GLU A 93 14.26 -2.36 0.73
C GLU A 93 13.65 -1.93 -0.60
N ARG A 94 14.37 -2.17 -1.69
CA ARG A 94 13.89 -1.91 -3.05
C ARG A 94 14.05 -3.12 -3.93
N ARG A 95 12.95 -3.62 -4.46
CA ARG A 95 12.97 -4.62 -5.52
C ARG A 95 13.32 -3.96 -6.86
N PHE A 96 13.79 -4.74 -7.81
CA PHE A 96 14.21 -4.23 -9.12
C PHE A 96 13.14 -3.33 -9.79
N MET A 97 11.89 -3.78 -9.84
CA MET A 97 10.78 -3.00 -10.42
C MET A 97 10.45 -1.74 -9.61
N GLN A 98 10.49 -1.82 -8.28
CA GLN A 98 10.29 -0.66 -7.40
C GLN A 98 11.38 0.39 -7.62
N ARG A 99 12.62 -0.05 -7.83
CA ARG A 99 13.76 0.84 -8.09
C ARG A 99 13.58 1.63 -9.38
N ALA A 100 13.11 0.98 -10.46
CA ALA A 100 12.82 1.64 -11.74
C ALA A 100 11.73 2.71 -11.62
N MET A 101 10.85 2.59 -10.63
CA MET A 101 9.69 3.49 -10.42
C MET A 101 9.89 4.50 -9.27
N GLY A 102 11.07 4.54 -8.66
CA GLY A 102 11.32 5.40 -7.51
C GLY A 102 10.56 5.00 -6.24
N LEU A 103 10.09 3.73 -6.16
CA LEU A 103 9.37 3.19 -5.03
C LEU A 103 10.27 2.33 -4.14
N GLY A 104 9.83 2.06 -2.92
CA GLY A 104 10.48 1.11 -2.03
C GLY A 104 9.67 0.84 -0.77
N ASN A 105 10.11 -0.17 -0.03
CA ASN A 105 9.53 -0.52 1.26
C ASN A 105 10.42 0.04 2.37
N ILE A 106 9.80 0.55 3.42
CA ILE A 106 10.50 1.01 4.62
C ILE A 106 10.10 0.09 5.76
N ILE A 107 11.09 -0.50 6.41
CA ILE A 107 10.92 -1.35 7.58
C ILE A 107 11.45 -0.60 8.78
N ILE A 108 10.59 -0.37 9.76
CA ILE A 108 10.93 0.32 11.01
C ILE A 108 10.86 -0.72 12.11
N ALA A 109 12.02 -1.10 12.65
CA ALA A 109 12.11 -2.07 13.74
C ALA A 109 12.12 -1.38 15.10
N SER A 110 11.41 -1.96 16.06
CA SER A 110 11.37 -1.49 17.44
C SER A 110 12.54 -2.05 18.27
N ALA A 111 13.00 -1.27 19.24
CA ALA A 111 13.95 -1.71 20.24
C ALA A 111 13.30 -2.60 21.32
N ALA A 112 12.00 -2.48 21.52
CA ALA A 112 11.27 -3.18 22.57
C ALA A 112 10.96 -4.64 22.23
N SER A 113 10.87 -5.01 20.94
CA SER A 113 10.58 -6.38 20.50
C SER A 113 11.11 -6.63 19.10
N ALA A 114 11.75 -7.78 18.89
CA ALA A 114 12.28 -8.19 17.59
C ALA A 114 11.17 -8.43 16.55
N ASP A 115 9.96 -8.76 16.99
CA ASP A 115 8.80 -9.02 16.13
C ASP A 115 7.96 -7.77 15.84
N TYR A 116 8.22 -6.66 16.53
CA TYR A 116 7.44 -5.44 16.34
C TYR A 116 8.10 -4.53 15.31
N ALA A 117 7.69 -4.71 14.07
CA ALA A 117 8.12 -3.87 12.97
C ALA A 117 6.93 -3.24 12.26
N ILE A 118 7.01 -1.94 11.96
CA ILE A 118 6.08 -1.26 11.07
C ILE A 118 6.66 -1.32 9.66
N ARG A 119 5.87 -1.83 8.70
CA ARG A 119 6.29 -1.95 7.30
C ARG A 119 5.43 -1.04 6.42
N LEU A 120 6.08 -0.09 5.77
CA LEU A 120 5.48 0.76 4.75
C LEU A 120 5.79 0.16 3.39
N TYR A 121 4.76 -0.14 2.59
CA TYR A 121 4.93 -0.78 1.29
C TYR A 121 4.76 0.24 0.15
N ASP A 122 5.61 0.10 -0.87
CA ASP A 122 5.57 0.87 -2.12
C ASP A 122 5.44 2.38 -1.89
N VAL A 123 6.27 2.89 -1.00
CA VAL A 123 6.33 4.32 -0.67
C VAL A 123 7.10 5.05 -1.77
N PRO A 124 6.57 6.16 -2.31
CA PRO A 124 7.34 7.01 -3.20
C PRO A 124 8.46 7.71 -2.41
N ASP A 125 9.64 7.82 -3.01
CA ASP A 125 10.85 8.38 -2.41
C ASP A 125 11.15 7.81 -1.00
N PRO A 126 11.40 6.50 -0.89
CA PRO A 126 11.59 5.86 0.40
C PRO A 126 12.84 6.36 1.14
N GLU A 127 13.84 6.85 0.42
CA GLU A 127 15.05 7.42 1.05
C GLU A 127 14.78 8.75 1.72
N GLY A 128 14.02 9.64 1.07
CA GLY A 128 13.61 10.92 1.65
C GLY A 128 12.76 10.73 2.90
N VAL A 129 11.84 9.76 2.87
CA VAL A 129 11.02 9.41 4.04
C VAL A 129 11.87 8.80 5.15
N ALA A 130 12.79 7.87 4.84
CA ALA A 130 13.68 7.26 5.82
C ALA A 130 14.61 8.31 6.47
N GLU A 131 15.14 9.23 5.69
CA GLU A 131 15.99 10.32 6.19
C GLU A 131 15.19 11.27 7.10
N THR A 132 13.96 11.57 6.76
CA THR A 132 13.06 12.37 7.61
C THR A 132 12.84 11.69 8.97
N LEU A 133 12.64 10.36 8.96
CA LEU A 133 12.52 9.55 10.18
C LEU A 133 13.81 9.57 11.01
N ARG A 134 14.97 9.40 10.37
CA ARG A 134 16.28 9.43 11.05
C ARG A 134 16.52 10.79 11.69
N ARG A 135 16.26 11.89 10.99
CA ARG A 135 16.39 13.25 11.53
C ARG A 135 15.43 13.51 12.69
N ALA A 136 14.19 13.06 12.58
CA ALA A 136 13.21 13.20 13.65
C ALA A 136 13.65 12.42 14.92
N ARG A 137 14.22 11.22 14.75
CA ARG A 137 14.81 10.43 15.85
C ARG A 137 15.98 11.15 16.51
N LEU A 138 16.93 11.67 15.72
CA LEU A 138 18.10 12.39 16.27
C LEU A 138 17.71 13.61 17.08
N ARG A 139 16.70 14.36 16.66
CA ARG A 139 16.18 15.51 17.43
C ARG A 139 15.56 15.15 18.76
N ARG A 140 15.18 13.90 18.96
CA ARG A 140 14.60 13.39 20.21
C ARG A 140 15.67 12.86 21.19
N LEU A 141 16.83 12.46 20.67
CA LEU A 141 17.94 11.94 21.44
C LEU A 141 18.92 13.05 21.90
N ALA A 142 18.78 14.25 21.30
CA ALA A 142 19.51 15.45 21.68
C ALA A 142 18.71 16.30 22.68
#